data_f42360f122bf34041e9ac5141b9bb574
#
_entry.id   f42360f122bf34041e9ac5141b9bb574
#
_cell.length_a   1.000
_cell.length_b   1.000
_cell.length_c   1.000
_cell.angle_alpha   90.00
_cell.angle_beta   90.00
_cell.angle_gamma   90.00
#
_symmetry.space_group_name_H-M   'P 1'
#
loop_
_entity.id
_entity.type
_entity.pdbx_description
1 polymer ?
#
loop_
_entity_poly.entity_id
_entity_poly.type
_entity_poly.pdbx_seq_one_letter_code
_entity_poly.pdbx_strand_id
1 'polypeptide(L)'
;MKIDVNQFLKPCSCGRKHEIVVDDIIIDSGAINQLPEILKRPAYADKKSLVMICDENTYEAAGKQVEALVPGLKKIVLDPDNLHANEHGVEAAKKGLDEIGNVDMMIAVGSGTVHDITRFHAYAMKIPFFSVPTAASVDGFVSTVAAMTWHGFKKSFTAVSPVVVIADTDIFKKAPLRLTASGVSDL
;
A
#
# COMPACT_ATOMS: atom_id res chain seq x y z
N MET A 1 1.02 17.10 6.78
CA MET A 1 2.50 17.04 6.84
C MET A 1 3.02 16.27 5.66
N LYS A 2 4.00 16.81 4.94
CA LYS A 2 4.73 16.08 3.89
C LYS A 2 6.15 15.82 4.39
N ILE A 3 6.61 14.58 4.28
CA ILE A 3 7.97 14.21 4.68
C ILE A 3 8.88 14.44 3.48
N ASP A 4 9.96 15.23 3.68
CA ASP A 4 10.99 15.39 2.66
C ASP A 4 11.89 14.15 2.64
N VAL A 5 11.66 13.27 1.67
CA VAL A 5 12.41 12.03 1.51
C VAL A 5 13.88 12.28 1.10
N ASN A 6 14.20 13.43 0.50
CA ASN A 6 15.56 13.76 0.08
C ASN A 6 16.53 13.89 1.28
N GLN A 7 16.03 14.19 2.47
CA GLN A 7 16.86 14.24 3.68
C GLN A 7 17.59 12.92 3.97
N PHE A 8 17.03 11.78 3.49
CA PHE A 8 17.59 10.45 3.68
C PHE A 8 18.58 10.02 2.58
N LEU A 9 18.72 10.81 1.50
CA LEU A 9 19.66 10.54 0.40
C LEU A 9 21.06 11.09 0.65
N LYS A 10 21.30 11.68 1.83
CA LYS A 10 22.62 12.21 2.21
C LYS A 10 23.66 11.09 2.34
N PRO A 11 24.96 11.40 2.15
CA PRO A 11 26.02 10.43 2.40
C PRO A 11 25.91 9.85 3.82
N CYS A 12 25.95 8.53 3.91
CA CYS A 12 25.86 7.82 5.17
C CYS A 12 27.26 7.48 5.70
N SER A 13 27.45 7.57 7.03
CA SER A 13 28.70 7.18 7.69
C SER A 13 29.05 5.68 7.52
N CYS A 14 28.07 4.84 7.10
CA CYS A 14 28.33 3.44 6.78
C CYS A 14 29.10 3.22 5.47
N GLY A 15 29.37 4.27 4.68
CA GLY A 15 30.07 4.22 3.40
C GLY A 15 29.25 3.62 2.24
N ARG A 16 27.98 3.29 2.45
CA ARG A 16 27.10 2.75 1.40
C ARG A 16 26.18 3.85 0.85
N LYS A 17 25.87 3.77 -0.45
CA LYS A 17 24.80 4.55 -1.05
C LYS A 17 23.47 3.89 -0.71
N HIS A 18 22.61 4.62 -0.01
CA HIS A 18 21.24 4.20 0.27
C HIS A 18 20.33 4.71 -0.85
N GLU A 19 19.47 3.82 -1.36
CA GLU A 19 18.47 4.16 -2.35
C GLU A 19 17.10 4.23 -1.68
N ILE A 20 16.33 5.25 -1.99
CA ILE A 20 14.96 5.45 -1.52
C ILE A 20 14.07 5.46 -2.74
N VAL A 21 13.12 4.54 -2.78
CA VAL A 21 12.16 4.38 -3.88
C VAL A 21 10.92 5.24 -3.65
N VAL A 22 10.67 5.65 -2.40
CA VAL A 22 9.49 6.44 -2.03
C VAL A 22 9.68 7.88 -2.48
N ASP A 23 8.79 8.37 -3.35
CA ASP A 23 8.80 9.76 -3.84
C ASP A 23 8.14 10.73 -2.86
N ASP A 24 7.01 10.30 -2.25
CA ASP A 24 6.24 11.13 -1.34
C ASP A 24 5.65 10.33 -0.18
N ILE A 25 5.67 10.92 1.02
CA ILE A 25 4.90 10.49 2.19
C ILE A 25 4.05 11.67 2.65
N ILE A 26 2.75 11.57 2.46
CA ILE A 26 1.77 12.62 2.76
C ILE A 26 0.90 12.13 3.91
N ILE A 27 0.95 12.82 5.05
CA ILE A 27 0.14 12.53 6.23
C ILE A 27 -0.64 13.79 6.56
N ASP A 28 -1.93 13.83 6.24
CA ASP A 28 -2.75 15.02 6.47
C ASP A 28 -4.25 14.66 6.50
N SER A 29 -5.06 15.61 6.94
CA SER A 29 -6.52 15.58 6.80
C SER A 29 -6.87 15.77 5.32
N GLY A 30 -7.73 14.92 4.78
CA GLY A 30 -8.13 14.96 3.37
C GLY A 30 -6.99 14.60 2.38
N ALA A 31 -5.91 13.97 2.84
CA ALA A 31 -4.75 13.63 2.00
C ALA A 31 -5.13 12.80 0.78
N ILE A 32 -6.13 11.92 0.89
CA ILE A 32 -6.61 11.05 -0.20
C ILE A 32 -7.06 11.85 -1.44
N ASN A 33 -7.55 13.08 -1.25
CA ASN A 33 -8.00 13.94 -2.35
C ASN A 33 -6.87 14.41 -3.27
N GLN A 34 -5.60 14.24 -2.85
CA GLN A 34 -4.44 14.55 -3.68
C GLN A 34 -4.12 13.46 -4.71
N LEU A 35 -4.74 12.28 -4.59
CA LEU A 35 -4.47 11.12 -5.44
C LEU A 35 -4.58 11.42 -6.94
N PRO A 36 -5.62 12.12 -7.46
CA PRO A 36 -5.72 12.43 -8.89
C PRO A 36 -4.56 13.30 -9.40
N GLU A 37 -4.12 14.27 -8.62
CA GLU A 37 -3.01 15.15 -9.01
C GLU A 37 -1.65 14.43 -8.96
N ILE A 38 -1.49 13.52 -8.01
CA ILE A 38 -0.28 12.70 -7.92
C ILE A 38 -0.17 11.78 -9.13
N LEU A 39 -1.29 11.16 -9.54
CA LEU A 39 -1.35 10.27 -10.70
C LEU A 39 -1.06 10.97 -12.04
N LYS A 40 -1.26 12.29 -12.13
CA LYS A 40 -0.93 13.09 -13.34
C LYS A 40 0.56 13.41 -13.46
N ARG A 41 1.38 13.15 -12.46
CA ARG A 41 2.81 13.43 -12.51
C ARG A 41 3.50 12.62 -13.61
N PRO A 42 4.56 13.14 -14.25
CA PRO A 42 5.26 12.44 -15.33
C PRO A 42 5.67 11.01 -15.01
N ALA A 43 6.00 10.71 -13.75
CA ALA A 43 6.38 9.38 -13.30
C ALA A 43 5.24 8.35 -13.35
N TYR A 44 3.97 8.78 -13.36
CA TYR A 44 2.79 7.92 -13.24
C TYR A 44 1.76 8.11 -14.38
N ALA A 45 1.84 9.21 -15.13
CA ALA A 45 0.85 9.58 -16.14
C ALA A 45 0.74 8.58 -17.32
N ASP A 46 1.78 7.77 -17.52
CA ASP A 46 1.81 6.68 -18.51
C ASP A 46 1.10 5.41 -18.06
N LYS A 47 0.83 5.26 -16.75
CA LYS A 47 0.17 4.10 -16.16
C LYS A 47 -1.33 4.15 -16.47
N LYS A 48 -1.82 3.23 -17.30
CA LYS A 48 -3.20 3.21 -17.80
C LYS A 48 -4.07 2.17 -17.11
N SER A 49 -3.46 1.04 -16.71
CA SER A 49 -4.17 -0.04 -16.03
C SER A 49 -3.83 -0.04 -14.55
N LEU A 50 -4.65 0.68 -13.78
CA LEU A 50 -4.53 0.81 -12.34
C LEU A 50 -5.45 -0.20 -11.65
N VAL A 51 -4.92 -0.87 -10.62
CA VAL A 51 -5.69 -1.86 -9.85
C VAL A 51 -5.59 -1.54 -8.37
N MET A 52 -6.73 -1.35 -7.72
CA MET A 52 -6.85 -1.27 -6.27
C MET A 52 -6.97 -2.67 -5.68
N ILE A 53 -6.21 -2.95 -4.63
CA ILE A 53 -6.39 -4.14 -3.78
C ILE A 53 -6.82 -3.65 -2.40
N CYS A 54 -7.93 -4.18 -1.92
CA CYS A 54 -8.51 -3.91 -0.60
C CYS A 54 -9.29 -5.14 -0.12
N ASP A 55 -9.77 -5.14 1.10
CA ASP A 55 -10.82 -6.02 1.57
C ASP A 55 -12.15 -5.26 1.68
N GLU A 56 -13.27 -5.94 1.95
CA GLU A 56 -14.58 -5.32 2.05
C GLU A 56 -14.62 -4.20 3.12
N ASN A 57 -13.97 -4.40 4.27
CA ASN A 57 -13.93 -3.40 5.34
C ASN A 57 -13.14 -2.16 4.92
N THR A 58 -12.01 -2.35 4.28
CA THR A 58 -11.14 -1.24 3.85
C THR A 58 -11.66 -0.58 2.56
N TYR A 59 -12.42 -1.31 1.74
CA TYR A 59 -13.19 -0.72 0.65
C TYR A 59 -14.24 0.27 1.18
N GLU A 60 -15.00 -0.09 2.21
CA GLU A 60 -15.93 0.82 2.86
C GLU A 60 -15.22 2.00 3.52
N ALA A 61 -14.08 1.78 4.18
CA ALA A 61 -13.34 2.82 4.90
C ALA A 61 -12.72 3.88 3.97
N ALA A 62 -12.19 3.48 2.83
CA ALA A 62 -11.46 4.36 1.91
C ALA A 62 -11.58 3.96 0.43
N GLY A 63 -11.78 2.68 0.12
CA GLY A 63 -11.77 2.17 -1.26
C GLY A 63 -12.80 2.84 -2.16
N LYS A 64 -14.01 3.09 -1.68
CA LYS A 64 -15.06 3.82 -2.42
C LYS A 64 -14.61 5.23 -2.82
N GLN A 65 -13.89 5.91 -1.92
CA GLN A 65 -13.38 7.25 -2.20
C GLN A 65 -12.23 7.19 -3.22
N VAL A 66 -11.33 6.22 -3.10
CA VAL A 66 -10.26 6.00 -4.10
C VAL A 66 -10.85 5.70 -5.48
N GLU A 67 -11.85 4.82 -5.55
CA GLU A 67 -12.53 4.48 -6.81
C GLU A 67 -13.19 5.70 -7.45
N ALA A 68 -13.85 6.53 -6.66
CA ALA A 68 -14.48 7.76 -7.15
C ALA A 68 -13.45 8.81 -7.64
N LEU A 69 -12.26 8.83 -7.06
CA LEU A 69 -11.19 9.76 -7.43
C LEU A 69 -10.38 9.31 -8.65
N VAL A 70 -10.42 8.02 -9.01
CA VAL A 70 -9.60 7.45 -10.09
C VAL A 70 -10.50 6.79 -11.13
N PRO A 71 -10.97 7.53 -12.14
CA PRO A 71 -11.82 6.99 -13.20
C PRO A 71 -11.13 5.83 -13.93
N GLY A 72 -11.86 4.72 -14.12
CA GLY A 72 -11.34 3.53 -14.77
C GLY A 72 -10.49 2.60 -13.89
N LEU A 73 -10.38 2.89 -12.58
CA LEU A 73 -9.72 2.02 -11.62
C LEU A 73 -10.41 0.66 -11.57
N LYS A 74 -9.64 -0.40 -11.82
CA LYS A 74 -10.07 -1.77 -11.54
C LYS A 74 -9.86 -2.08 -10.07
N LYS A 75 -10.64 -3.01 -9.51
CA LYS A 75 -10.52 -3.35 -8.09
C LYS A 75 -10.56 -4.85 -7.86
N ILE A 76 -9.80 -5.27 -6.86
CA ILE A 76 -9.84 -6.60 -6.25
C ILE A 76 -10.24 -6.38 -4.80
N VAL A 77 -11.44 -6.83 -4.45
CA VAL A 77 -11.98 -6.74 -3.09
C VAL A 77 -11.90 -8.14 -2.50
N LEU A 78 -11.04 -8.31 -1.51
CA LEU A 78 -10.82 -9.58 -0.83
C LEU A 78 -11.86 -9.78 0.26
N ASP A 79 -12.23 -11.04 0.51
CA ASP A 79 -13.07 -11.41 1.63
C ASP A 79 -12.29 -11.15 2.94
N PRO A 80 -12.81 -10.33 3.87
CA PRO A 80 -12.14 -10.02 5.12
C PRO A 80 -12.09 -11.18 6.11
N ASP A 81 -12.94 -12.21 5.93
CA ASP A 81 -13.02 -13.34 6.83
C ASP A 81 -11.74 -14.18 6.75
N ASN A 82 -10.99 -14.21 7.87
CA ASN A 82 -9.69 -14.89 7.97
C ASN A 82 -8.64 -14.41 6.94
N LEU A 83 -8.76 -13.18 6.44
CA LEU A 83 -7.75 -12.61 5.55
C LEU A 83 -6.43 -12.38 6.31
N HIS A 84 -5.41 -13.05 5.88
CA HIS A 84 -4.04 -12.91 6.38
C HIS A 84 -3.06 -12.73 5.23
N ALA A 85 -1.92 -12.09 5.53
CA ALA A 85 -0.79 -12.07 4.62
C ALA A 85 -0.13 -13.47 4.61
N ASN A 86 -0.70 -14.39 3.84
CA ASN A 86 -0.30 -15.78 3.69
C ASN A 86 -0.55 -16.27 2.26
N GLU A 87 -0.27 -17.53 1.99
CA GLU A 87 -0.48 -18.14 0.67
C GLU A 87 -1.92 -18.00 0.16
N HIS A 88 -2.91 -18.08 1.05
CA HIS A 88 -4.33 -17.96 0.65
C HIS A 88 -4.67 -16.53 0.25
N GLY A 89 -4.24 -15.52 1.03
CA GLY A 89 -4.45 -14.12 0.69
C GLY A 89 -3.72 -13.72 -0.61
N VAL A 90 -2.50 -14.23 -0.81
CA VAL A 90 -1.74 -14.04 -2.05
C VAL A 90 -2.47 -14.67 -3.24
N GLU A 91 -2.93 -15.91 -3.12
CA GLU A 91 -3.64 -16.60 -4.21
C GLU A 91 -4.98 -15.94 -4.56
N ALA A 92 -5.72 -15.46 -3.54
CA ALA A 92 -6.96 -14.73 -3.76
C ALA A 92 -6.73 -13.45 -4.57
N ALA A 93 -5.71 -12.66 -4.21
CA ALA A 93 -5.34 -11.46 -4.97
C ALA A 93 -4.83 -11.81 -6.37
N LYS A 94 -4.01 -12.89 -6.49
CA LYS A 94 -3.49 -13.37 -7.78
C LYS A 94 -4.62 -13.69 -8.76
N LYS A 95 -5.65 -14.40 -8.30
CA LYS A 95 -6.82 -14.74 -9.14
C LYS A 95 -7.45 -13.48 -9.75
N GLY A 96 -7.68 -12.44 -8.93
CA GLY A 96 -8.21 -11.17 -9.43
C GLY A 96 -7.26 -10.48 -10.41
N LEU A 97 -5.94 -10.52 -10.17
CA LEU A 97 -4.95 -9.97 -11.09
C LEU A 97 -4.92 -10.71 -12.42
N ASP A 98 -5.01 -12.05 -12.40
CA ASP A 98 -5.04 -12.88 -13.61
C ASP A 98 -6.31 -12.60 -14.46
N GLU A 99 -7.47 -12.39 -13.82
CA GLU A 99 -8.73 -12.01 -14.49
C GLU A 99 -8.65 -10.60 -15.12
N ILE A 100 -7.95 -9.68 -14.46
CA ILE A 100 -7.76 -8.30 -14.96
C ILE A 100 -6.76 -8.27 -16.13
N GLY A 101 -5.77 -9.12 -16.11
CA GLY A 101 -4.72 -9.22 -17.12
C GLY A 101 -3.64 -8.16 -16.96
N ASN A 102 -3.53 -7.21 -17.92
CA ASN A 102 -2.48 -6.19 -17.83
C ASN A 102 -2.70 -5.23 -16.66
N VAL A 103 -1.64 -5.02 -15.85
CA VAL A 103 -1.61 -4.09 -14.72
C VAL A 103 -0.32 -3.28 -14.78
N ASP A 104 -0.43 -1.96 -14.80
CA ASP A 104 0.73 -1.04 -14.86
C ASP A 104 1.13 -0.54 -13.47
N MET A 105 0.17 -0.46 -12.53
CA MET A 105 0.39 -0.01 -11.16
C MET A 105 -0.72 -0.50 -10.23
N MET A 106 -0.38 -0.73 -8.97
CA MET A 106 -1.35 -1.09 -7.93
C MET A 106 -1.56 0.05 -6.93
N ILE A 107 -2.71 0.02 -6.25
CA ILE A 107 -3.02 0.89 -5.11
C ILE A 107 -3.46 -0.04 -3.96
N ALA A 108 -2.65 -0.12 -2.91
CA ALA A 108 -3.01 -0.84 -1.68
C ALA A 108 -3.90 0.07 -0.83
N VAL A 109 -5.13 -0.34 -0.57
CA VAL A 109 -6.06 0.38 0.31
C VAL A 109 -6.40 -0.50 1.49
N GLY A 110 -5.76 -0.29 2.64
CA GLY A 110 -5.96 -1.18 3.77
C GLY A 110 -4.94 -1.02 4.91
N SER A 111 -4.86 -2.05 5.74
CA SER A 111 -3.87 -2.17 6.81
C SER A 111 -2.68 -3.04 6.37
N GLY A 112 -1.86 -3.49 7.30
CA GLY A 112 -0.63 -4.26 7.02
C GLY A 112 -0.85 -5.46 6.10
N THR A 113 -1.90 -6.26 6.35
CA THR A 113 -2.22 -7.45 5.53
C THR A 113 -2.39 -7.13 4.05
N VAL A 114 -3.22 -6.13 3.73
CA VAL A 114 -3.46 -5.71 2.33
C VAL A 114 -2.18 -5.17 1.71
N HIS A 115 -1.39 -4.41 2.48
CA HIS A 115 -0.11 -3.89 2.00
C HIS A 115 0.91 -4.99 1.71
N ASP A 116 1.01 -6.00 2.56
CA ASP A 116 1.95 -7.09 2.36
C ASP A 116 1.57 -7.97 1.16
N ILE A 117 0.28 -8.25 0.96
CA ILE A 117 -0.22 -8.93 -0.24
C ILE A 117 0.08 -8.10 -1.49
N THR A 118 -0.23 -6.79 -1.47
CA THR A 118 -0.03 -5.91 -2.63
C THR A 118 1.44 -5.77 -2.99
N ARG A 119 2.33 -5.51 -2.01
CA ARG A 119 3.76 -5.34 -2.29
C ARG A 119 4.43 -6.63 -2.77
N PHE A 120 3.95 -7.79 -2.30
CA PHE A 120 4.40 -9.08 -2.80
C PHE A 120 4.10 -9.23 -4.30
N HIS A 121 2.88 -8.93 -4.73
CA HIS A 121 2.51 -8.98 -6.15
C HIS A 121 3.19 -7.89 -6.97
N ALA A 122 3.28 -6.66 -6.46
CA ALA A 122 3.98 -5.57 -7.13
C ALA A 122 5.45 -5.90 -7.41
N TYR A 123 6.13 -6.56 -6.44
CA TYR A 123 7.48 -7.06 -6.63
C TYR A 123 7.58 -8.15 -7.69
N ALA A 124 6.70 -9.15 -7.63
CA ALA A 124 6.67 -10.26 -8.60
C ALA A 124 6.41 -9.77 -10.03
N MET A 125 5.54 -8.79 -10.18
CA MET A 125 5.18 -8.19 -11.47
C MET A 125 6.12 -7.06 -11.91
N LYS A 126 7.03 -6.62 -11.03
CA LYS A 126 7.98 -5.50 -11.27
C LYS A 126 7.26 -4.19 -11.63
N ILE A 127 6.17 -3.89 -10.96
CA ILE A 127 5.39 -2.67 -11.13
C ILE A 127 5.35 -1.86 -9.83
N PRO A 128 5.19 -0.53 -9.90
CA PRO A 128 5.05 0.31 -8.73
C PRO A 128 3.70 0.12 -8.06
N PHE A 129 3.61 0.50 -6.78
CA PHE A 129 2.33 0.63 -6.10
C PHE A 129 2.27 1.87 -5.20
N PHE A 130 1.06 2.39 -4.98
CA PHE A 130 0.75 3.41 -3.99
C PHE A 130 0.19 2.77 -2.73
N SER A 131 0.51 3.36 -1.59
CA SER A 131 0.00 2.99 -0.27
C SER A 131 -1.06 4.00 0.17
N VAL A 132 -2.26 3.53 0.44
CA VAL A 132 -3.35 4.28 1.07
C VAL A 132 -3.74 3.54 2.35
N PRO A 133 -3.00 3.77 3.47
CA PRO A 133 -3.31 3.12 4.74
C PRO A 133 -4.68 3.56 5.26
N THR A 134 -5.45 2.62 5.82
CA THR A 134 -6.75 2.92 6.43
C THR A 134 -6.72 3.00 7.95
N ALA A 135 -5.59 2.65 8.55
CA ALA A 135 -5.34 2.76 9.99
C ALA A 135 -3.84 2.89 10.26
N ALA A 136 -3.47 3.56 11.34
CA ALA A 136 -2.10 3.58 11.85
C ALA A 136 -1.83 2.31 12.66
N SER A 137 -1.82 1.14 12.00
CA SER A 137 -1.84 -0.17 12.63
C SER A 137 -0.50 -0.89 12.67
N VAL A 138 0.48 -0.43 11.90
CA VAL A 138 1.84 -0.97 11.80
C VAL A 138 2.81 0.13 11.39
N ASP A 139 4.10 -0.05 11.64
CA ASP A 139 5.19 0.84 11.19
C ASP A 139 5.65 0.54 9.75
N GLY A 140 5.25 -0.61 9.20
CA GLY A 140 5.79 -1.21 7.99
C GLY A 140 5.25 -0.69 6.64
N PHE A 141 4.51 0.43 6.56
CA PHE A 141 3.91 0.88 5.28
C PHE A 141 4.93 1.18 4.18
N VAL A 142 6.14 1.61 4.54
CA VAL A 142 7.25 1.89 3.60
C VAL A 142 8.28 0.77 3.52
N SER A 143 7.98 -0.41 4.08
CA SER A 143 8.90 -1.54 4.11
C SER A 143 9.21 -2.07 2.70
N THR A 144 10.42 -2.61 2.53
CA THR A 144 10.87 -3.35 1.34
C THR A 144 10.70 -4.87 1.49
N VAL A 145 10.05 -5.31 2.58
CA VAL A 145 9.74 -6.71 2.83
C VAL A 145 8.26 -6.89 3.10
N ALA A 146 7.71 -8.03 2.68
CA ALA A 146 6.37 -8.49 3.05
C ALA A 146 6.50 -9.49 4.20
N ALA A 147 5.88 -9.17 5.34
CA ALA A 147 5.85 -10.04 6.51
C ALA A 147 4.67 -10.99 6.41
N MET A 148 4.93 -12.24 6.06
CA MET A 148 3.89 -13.22 5.74
C MET A 148 3.97 -14.46 6.60
N THR A 149 2.84 -15.14 6.81
CA THR A 149 2.81 -16.50 7.31
C THR A 149 2.79 -17.46 6.13
N TRP A 150 3.81 -18.31 6.00
CA TRP A 150 3.94 -19.21 4.87
C TRP A 150 4.17 -20.66 5.34
N HIS A 151 3.25 -21.55 5.01
CA HIS A 151 3.20 -22.91 5.53
C HIS A 151 3.26 -22.98 7.06
N GLY A 152 2.51 -22.07 7.72
CA GLY A 152 2.45 -21.97 9.18
C GLY A 152 3.62 -21.26 9.86
N PHE A 153 4.63 -20.79 9.12
CA PHE A 153 5.80 -20.09 9.66
C PHE A 153 5.82 -18.61 9.24
N LYS A 154 6.17 -17.72 10.17
CA LYS A 154 6.45 -16.31 9.83
C LYS A 154 7.71 -16.22 8.97
N LYS A 155 7.59 -15.59 7.81
CA LYS A 155 8.67 -15.33 6.85
C LYS A 155 8.63 -13.91 6.35
N SER A 156 9.80 -13.31 6.16
CA SER A 156 9.96 -12.02 5.48
C SER A 156 10.38 -12.27 4.04
N PHE A 157 9.53 -11.90 3.10
CA PHE A 157 9.83 -11.99 1.66
C PHE A 157 10.37 -10.66 1.17
N THR A 158 11.43 -10.70 0.39
CA THR A 158 11.89 -9.51 -0.36
C THR A 158 10.75 -9.00 -1.24
N ALA A 159 10.50 -7.73 -1.16
CA ALA A 159 9.42 -7.05 -1.87
C ALA A 159 9.84 -5.63 -2.26
N VAL A 160 8.88 -4.73 -2.53
CA VAL A 160 9.12 -3.33 -2.87
C VAL A 160 8.43 -2.39 -1.88
N SER A 161 9.02 -1.22 -1.66
CA SER A 161 8.33 -0.10 -1.02
C SER A 161 7.27 0.49 -1.95
N PRO A 162 6.21 1.10 -1.42
CA PRO A 162 5.36 1.96 -2.22
C PRO A 162 6.16 3.14 -2.76
N VAL A 163 5.80 3.64 -3.94
CA VAL A 163 6.41 4.87 -4.46
C VAL A 163 5.76 6.13 -3.88
N VAL A 164 4.51 6.04 -3.42
CA VAL A 164 3.81 7.11 -2.70
C VAL A 164 3.01 6.53 -1.55
N VAL A 165 3.03 7.23 -0.40
CA VAL A 165 2.15 6.95 0.75
C VAL A 165 1.21 8.12 0.96
N ILE A 166 -0.10 7.84 0.98
CA ILE A 166 -1.17 8.83 1.20
C ILE A 166 -1.93 8.40 2.45
N ALA A 167 -1.50 8.91 3.60
CA ALA A 167 -2.06 8.60 4.91
C ALA A 167 -3.05 9.69 5.32
N ASP A 168 -4.34 9.42 5.12
CA ASP A 168 -5.40 10.37 5.46
C ASP A 168 -5.81 10.22 6.91
N THR A 169 -5.57 11.27 7.72
CA THR A 169 -5.87 11.25 9.15
C THR A 169 -7.37 11.24 9.45
N ASP A 170 -8.22 11.67 8.51
CA ASP A 170 -9.68 11.61 8.68
C ASP A 170 -10.21 10.18 8.48
N ILE A 171 -9.49 9.35 7.73
CA ILE A 171 -9.74 7.91 7.64
C ILE A 171 -9.25 7.22 8.93
N PHE A 172 -8.04 7.54 9.39
CA PHE A 172 -7.46 6.95 10.59
C PHE A 172 -8.31 7.17 11.84
N LYS A 173 -8.93 8.36 11.99
CA LYS A 173 -9.82 8.68 13.11
C LYS A 173 -11.03 7.74 13.20
N LYS A 174 -11.44 7.12 12.10
CA LYS A 174 -12.60 6.22 12.03
C LYS A 174 -12.20 4.75 12.19
N ALA A 175 -10.90 4.46 12.17
CA ALA A 175 -10.41 3.09 12.33
C ALA A 175 -10.69 2.55 13.74
N PRO A 176 -10.90 1.24 13.89
CA PRO A 176 -11.05 0.63 15.21
C PRO A 176 -9.86 0.93 16.12
N LEU A 177 -10.10 1.34 17.36
CA LEU A 177 -9.06 1.73 18.32
C LEU A 177 -7.98 0.65 18.51
N ARG A 178 -8.37 -0.63 18.41
CA ARG A 178 -7.44 -1.76 18.50
C ARG A 178 -6.32 -1.69 17.43
N LEU A 179 -6.62 -1.16 16.24
CA LEU A 179 -5.61 -1.02 15.19
C LEU A 179 -4.60 0.09 15.52
N THR A 180 -5.07 1.21 16.08
CA THR A 180 -4.17 2.27 16.58
C THR A 180 -3.31 1.76 17.72
N ALA A 181 -3.88 0.98 18.66
CA ALA A 181 -3.14 0.36 19.74
C ALA A 181 -2.06 -0.60 19.22
N SER A 182 -2.38 -1.38 18.17
CA SER A 182 -1.40 -2.24 17.49
C SER A 182 -0.22 -1.43 16.95
N GLY A 183 -0.48 -0.33 16.22
CA GLY A 183 0.60 0.50 15.66
C GLY A 183 1.46 1.18 16.74
N VAL A 184 0.87 1.59 17.87
CA VAL A 184 1.64 2.10 19.01
C VAL A 184 2.53 1.01 19.62
N SER A 185 2.12 -0.26 19.56
CA SER A 185 2.91 -1.38 20.09
C SER A 185 4.09 -1.77 19.21
N ASP A 186 4.12 -1.31 17.96
CA ASP A 186 5.23 -1.55 17.02
C ASP A 186 6.40 -0.55 17.23
N LEU A 187 6.16 0.56 17.97
CA LEU A 187 7.14 1.59 18.28
C LEU A 187 7.92 1.27 19.56
#